data_017aeef247285f8e3fa8160af2407887
#
_entry.id   017aeef247285f8e3fa8160af2407887
#
_cell.length_a   1.000
_cell.length_b   1.000
_cell.length_c   1.000
_cell.angle_alpha   90.00
_cell.angle_beta   90.00
_cell.angle_gamma   90.00
#
_symmetry.space_group_name_H-M   'P 1'
#
loop_
_entity.id
_entity.type
_entity.pdbx_description
1 polymer ?
#
loop_
_entity_poly.entity_id
_entity_poly.type
_entity_poly.pdbx_seq_one_letter_code
_entity_poly.pdbx_strand_id
1 'polypeptide(L)'
;MIYIDTSVALAHLLAEDRRPPSRLWQESLVSSRLLQYELWTRLNARGLALSHREAALELEARISFLEMVPPVLKRALSPFPLAVRTLDALHLASAVFLKSQAEKVELASYDERQLAAAEALGLPVWQPLSE
;
A
#
# COMPACT_ATOMS: atom_id res chain seq x y z
N MET A 1 7.73 9.54 5.04
CA MET A 1 6.54 8.66 5.23
C MET A 1 6.56 7.59 4.15
N ILE A 2 6.21 6.38 4.52
CA ILE A 2 6.20 5.23 3.60
C ILE A 2 4.76 4.84 3.33
N TYR A 3 4.38 4.88 2.06
CA TYR A 3 3.08 4.35 1.63
C TYR A 3 3.24 2.87 1.37
N ILE A 4 2.52 2.04 2.13
CA ILE A 4 2.53 0.60 1.89
C ILE A 4 1.28 0.19 1.11
N ASP A 5 1.46 -0.67 0.12
CA ASP A 5 0.32 -1.26 -0.56
C ASP A 5 -0.07 -2.59 0.13
N THR A 6 -1.12 -3.20 -0.37
CA THR A 6 -1.67 -4.42 0.24
C THR A 6 -0.69 -5.59 0.18
N SER A 7 0.21 -5.63 -0.82
CA SER A 7 1.18 -6.72 -0.93
C SER A 7 2.12 -6.77 0.27
N VAL A 8 2.52 -5.62 0.80
CA VAL A 8 3.39 -5.54 1.98
C VAL A 8 2.66 -5.98 3.24
N ALA A 9 1.43 -5.52 3.41
CA ALA A 9 0.59 -5.91 4.56
C ALA A 9 0.34 -7.42 4.59
N LEU A 10 0.00 -8.00 3.44
CA LEU A 10 -0.25 -9.45 3.34
C LEU A 10 1.02 -10.27 3.57
N ALA A 11 2.16 -9.82 3.03
CA ALA A 11 3.43 -10.50 3.23
C ALA A 11 3.78 -10.58 4.71
N HIS A 12 3.57 -9.49 5.45
CA HIS A 12 3.81 -9.47 6.88
C HIS A 12 2.83 -10.37 7.64
N LEU A 13 1.54 -10.21 7.35
CA LEU A 13 0.48 -10.87 8.12
C LEU A 13 0.41 -12.37 7.88
N LEU A 14 0.64 -12.80 6.64
CA LEU A 14 0.55 -14.20 6.25
C LEU A 14 1.90 -14.93 6.28
N ALA A 15 2.95 -14.26 6.75
CA ALA A 15 4.30 -14.80 6.86
C ALA A 15 4.77 -15.41 5.52
N GLU A 16 4.57 -14.67 4.44
CA GLU A 16 4.97 -15.10 3.10
C GLU A 16 6.51 -15.18 2.98
N ASP A 17 7.00 -15.78 1.88
CA ASP A 17 8.44 -15.94 1.63
C ASP A 17 9.20 -14.63 1.69
N ARG A 18 8.62 -13.56 1.13
CA ARG A 18 9.16 -12.20 1.26
C ARG A 18 8.49 -11.53 2.45
N ARG A 19 9.30 -11.09 3.41
CA ARG A 19 8.81 -10.39 4.59
C ARG A 19 9.42 -9.00 4.64
N PRO A 20 8.63 -7.98 5.01
CA PRO A 20 9.17 -6.65 5.20
C PRO A 20 10.24 -6.65 6.29
N PRO A 21 11.37 -5.94 6.09
CA PRO A 21 12.37 -5.81 7.14
C PRO A 21 11.81 -5.09 8.35
N SER A 22 12.29 -5.46 9.54
CA SER A 22 11.77 -4.88 10.80
C SER A 22 11.88 -3.37 10.87
N ARG A 23 12.86 -2.77 10.18
CA ARG A 23 13.02 -1.31 10.15
C ARG A 23 11.86 -0.57 9.48
N LEU A 24 11.06 -1.26 8.64
CA LEU A 24 9.86 -0.65 8.06
C LEU A 24 8.92 -0.16 9.16
N TRP A 25 8.79 -0.93 10.25
CA TRP A 25 7.87 -0.61 11.33
C TRP A 25 8.31 0.54 12.20
N GLN A 26 9.51 1.05 11.98
CA GLN A 26 10.03 2.25 12.65
C GLN A 26 9.72 3.51 11.85
N GLU A 27 9.27 3.35 10.62
CA GLU A 27 8.89 4.46 9.74
C GLU A 27 7.47 4.93 10.00
N SER A 28 7.17 6.15 9.56
CA SER A 28 5.81 6.66 9.54
C SER A 28 5.07 6.02 8.35
N LEU A 29 4.08 5.18 8.65
CA LEU A 29 3.38 4.40 7.64
C LEU A 29 2.04 5.02 7.29
N VAL A 30 1.74 5.02 6.00
CA VAL A 30 0.46 5.49 5.47
C VAL A 30 -0.01 4.53 4.38
N SER A 31 -1.32 4.44 4.21
CA SER A 31 -1.91 3.71 3.09
C SER A 31 -3.31 4.27 2.80
N SER A 32 -3.91 3.78 1.73
CA SER A 32 -5.31 4.04 1.44
C SER A 32 -6.20 3.22 2.38
N ARG A 33 -7.37 3.76 2.71
CA ARG A 33 -8.42 2.99 3.37
C ARG A 33 -8.74 1.70 2.61
N LEU A 34 -8.50 1.69 1.31
CA LEU A 34 -8.65 0.51 0.46
C LEU A 34 -7.85 -0.70 0.97
N LEU A 35 -6.65 -0.47 1.51
CA LEU A 35 -5.83 -1.56 2.06
C LEU A 35 -6.61 -2.36 3.10
N GLN A 36 -7.37 -1.69 3.96
CA GLN A 36 -8.16 -2.34 5.01
C GLN A 36 -9.16 -3.32 4.40
N TYR A 37 -9.88 -2.90 3.36
CA TYR A 37 -10.85 -3.77 2.66
C TYR A 37 -10.17 -4.94 1.99
N GLU A 38 -9.08 -4.70 1.28
CA GLU A 38 -8.33 -5.76 0.61
C GLU A 38 -7.80 -6.79 1.60
N LEU A 39 -7.25 -6.32 2.72
CA LEU A 39 -6.71 -7.17 3.77
C LEU A 39 -7.78 -8.13 4.31
N TRP A 40 -8.92 -7.57 4.75
CA TRP A 40 -10.00 -8.36 5.34
C TRP A 40 -10.69 -9.26 4.31
N THR A 41 -10.85 -8.79 3.08
CA THR A 41 -11.39 -9.61 1.99
C THR A 41 -10.52 -10.84 1.76
N ARG A 42 -9.19 -10.68 1.78
CA ARG A 42 -8.26 -11.78 1.59
C ARG A 42 -8.27 -12.74 2.78
N LEU A 43 -8.29 -12.22 4.00
CA LEU A 43 -8.39 -13.05 5.20
C LEU A 43 -9.68 -13.87 5.21
N ASN A 44 -10.79 -13.24 4.89
CA ASN A 44 -12.09 -13.93 4.82
C ASN A 44 -12.09 -15.02 3.76
N ALA A 45 -11.53 -14.75 2.59
CA ALA A 45 -11.48 -15.72 1.49
C ALA A 45 -10.67 -16.95 1.84
N ARG A 46 -9.66 -16.82 2.70
CA ARG A 46 -8.80 -17.94 3.15
C ARG A 46 -9.26 -18.56 4.47
N GLY A 47 -10.36 -18.09 5.04
CA GLY A 47 -10.84 -18.57 6.33
C GLY A 47 -9.92 -18.20 7.50
N LEU A 48 -9.16 -17.12 7.38
CA LEU A 48 -8.17 -16.68 8.36
C LEU A 48 -8.60 -15.48 9.20
N ALA A 49 -9.81 -14.96 9.00
CA ALA A 49 -10.25 -13.73 9.66
C ALA A 49 -10.23 -13.84 11.19
N LEU A 50 -10.59 -15.00 11.75
CA LEU A 50 -10.57 -15.20 13.20
C LEU A 50 -9.16 -15.40 13.73
N SER A 51 -8.39 -16.30 13.12
CA SER A 51 -7.05 -16.63 13.59
C SER A 51 -6.07 -15.47 13.47
N HIS A 52 -6.24 -14.60 12.49
CA HIS A 52 -5.35 -13.46 12.22
C HIS A 52 -5.94 -12.12 12.64
N ARG A 53 -7.10 -12.12 13.28
CA ARG A 53 -7.79 -10.88 13.66
C ARG A 53 -6.93 -9.94 14.49
N GLU A 54 -6.33 -10.46 15.56
CA GLU A 54 -5.54 -9.63 16.47
C GLU A 54 -4.32 -9.03 15.78
N ALA A 55 -3.61 -9.86 15.01
CA ALA A 55 -2.45 -9.40 14.24
C ALA A 55 -2.85 -8.35 13.20
N ALA A 56 -4.00 -8.52 12.54
CA ALA A 56 -4.49 -7.56 11.56
C ALA A 56 -4.83 -6.23 12.21
N LEU A 57 -5.48 -6.24 13.37
CA LEU A 57 -5.81 -5.02 14.10
C LEU A 57 -4.56 -4.29 14.59
N GLU A 58 -3.54 -5.03 15.04
CA GLU A 58 -2.26 -4.44 15.43
C GLU A 58 -1.57 -3.78 14.25
N LEU A 59 -1.61 -4.42 13.08
CA LEU A 59 -1.05 -3.85 11.86
C LEU A 59 -1.77 -2.57 11.46
N GLU A 60 -3.10 -2.59 11.46
CA GLU A 60 -3.92 -1.41 11.14
C GLU A 60 -3.62 -0.24 12.08
N ALA A 61 -3.37 -0.52 13.35
CA ALA A 61 -3.06 0.52 14.34
C ALA A 61 -1.74 1.25 14.05
N ARG A 62 -0.85 0.66 13.25
CA ARG A 62 0.43 1.26 12.86
C ARG A 62 0.35 2.12 11.61
N ILE A 63 -0.78 2.10 10.92
CA ILE A 63 -0.96 2.74 9.62
C ILE A 63 -1.91 3.93 9.75
N SER A 64 -1.49 5.08 9.21
CA SER A 64 -2.40 6.21 9.03
C SER A 64 -3.12 6.02 7.71
N PHE A 65 -4.45 5.95 7.74
CA PHE A 65 -5.24 5.70 6.53
C PHE A 65 -5.70 6.99 5.90
N LEU A 66 -5.46 7.10 4.58
CA LEU A 66 -5.99 8.15 3.74
C LEU A 66 -7.33 7.68 3.16
N GLU A 67 -8.37 8.48 3.34
CA GLU A 67 -9.66 8.20 2.71
C GLU A 67 -9.59 8.44 1.20
N MET A 68 -10.44 7.77 0.44
CA MET A 68 -10.52 7.93 -1.01
C MET A 68 -11.31 9.19 -1.34
N VAL A 69 -10.69 10.34 -1.07
CA VAL A 69 -11.30 11.64 -1.32
C VAL A 69 -11.41 11.94 -2.83
N PRO A 70 -12.28 12.89 -3.25
CA PRO A 70 -12.48 13.19 -4.67
C PRO A 70 -11.21 13.42 -5.49
N PRO A 71 -10.19 14.15 -5.02
CA PRO A 71 -8.94 14.30 -5.79
C PRO A 71 -8.22 12.97 -6.08
N VAL A 72 -8.26 12.03 -5.13
CA VAL A 72 -7.68 10.69 -5.32
C VAL A 72 -8.45 9.94 -6.39
N LEU A 73 -9.76 9.92 -6.30
CA LEU A 73 -10.61 9.24 -7.27
C LEU A 73 -10.47 9.85 -8.67
N LYS A 74 -10.38 11.17 -8.75
CA LYS A 74 -10.16 11.86 -10.00
C LYS A 74 -8.83 11.47 -10.63
N ARG A 75 -7.76 11.40 -9.82
CA ARG A 75 -6.45 10.97 -10.33
C ARG A 75 -6.50 9.53 -10.83
N ALA A 76 -7.21 8.66 -10.14
CA ALA A 76 -7.35 7.25 -10.52
C ALA A 76 -8.07 7.08 -11.87
N LEU A 77 -8.95 8.01 -12.23
CA LEU A 77 -9.65 8.01 -13.52
C LEU A 77 -8.78 8.53 -14.66
N SER A 78 -7.70 9.23 -14.37
CA SER A 78 -6.79 9.79 -15.37
C SER A 78 -5.81 8.73 -15.87
N PRO A 79 -5.29 8.86 -17.10
CA PRO A 79 -4.34 7.87 -17.62
C PRO A 79 -3.07 7.76 -16.79
N PHE A 80 -2.55 6.53 -16.73
CA PHE A 80 -1.25 6.24 -16.13
C PHE A 80 -0.24 5.97 -17.25
N PRO A 81 1.07 6.23 -17.01
CA PRO A 81 2.10 5.96 -18.03
C PRO A 81 2.19 4.48 -18.43
N LEU A 82 1.81 3.59 -17.53
CA LEU A 82 1.75 2.14 -17.78
C LEU A 82 0.35 1.65 -17.46
N ALA A 83 -0.05 0.53 -18.07
CA ALA A 83 -1.33 -0.09 -17.75
C ALA A 83 -1.32 -0.62 -16.31
N VAL A 84 -2.34 -0.23 -15.54
CA VAL A 84 -2.50 -0.65 -14.14
C VAL A 84 -3.93 -1.18 -13.93
N ARG A 85 -4.05 -2.10 -12.97
CA ARG A 85 -5.36 -2.62 -12.58
C ARG A 85 -6.08 -1.62 -11.68
N THR A 86 -7.39 -1.78 -11.54
CA THR A 86 -8.25 -0.82 -10.83
C THR A 86 -7.77 -0.53 -9.41
N LEU A 87 -7.50 -1.56 -8.60
CA LEU A 87 -7.09 -1.37 -7.22
C LEU A 87 -5.69 -0.77 -7.12
N ASP A 88 -4.78 -1.16 -8.03
CA ASP A 88 -3.44 -0.60 -8.11
C ASP A 88 -3.50 0.89 -8.46
N ALA A 89 -4.39 1.27 -9.38
CA ALA A 89 -4.61 2.68 -9.75
C ALA A 89 -5.03 3.51 -8.54
N LEU A 90 -5.90 2.97 -7.68
CA LEU A 90 -6.35 3.66 -6.48
C LEU A 90 -5.21 3.85 -5.47
N HIS A 91 -4.36 2.84 -5.30
CA HIS A 91 -3.17 2.98 -4.44
C HIS A 91 -2.20 4.02 -5.00
N LEU A 92 -1.89 3.95 -6.29
CA LEU A 92 -0.98 4.92 -6.92
C LEU A 92 -1.53 6.34 -6.83
N ALA A 93 -2.82 6.50 -7.10
CA ALA A 93 -3.48 7.80 -7.01
C ALA A 93 -3.41 8.36 -5.58
N SER A 94 -3.57 7.51 -4.58
CA SER A 94 -3.47 7.92 -3.17
C SER A 94 -2.06 8.39 -2.83
N ALA A 95 -1.04 7.65 -3.24
CA ALA A 95 0.35 8.02 -3.00
C ALA A 95 0.74 9.32 -3.73
N VAL A 96 0.30 9.47 -4.98
CA VAL A 96 0.52 10.69 -5.76
C VAL A 96 -0.17 11.89 -5.11
N PHE A 97 -1.37 11.71 -4.61
CA PHE A 97 -2.09 12.78 -3.90
C PHE A 97 -1.29 13.25 -2.67
N LEU A 98 -0.80 12.31 -1.85
CA LEU A 98 0.02 12.66 -0.68
C LEU A 98 1.28 13.42 -1.08
N LYS A 99 1.95 12.97 -2.13
CA LYS A 99 3.12 13.66 -2.64
C LYS A 99 2.78 15.09 -3.10
N SER A 100 1.61 15.28 -3.68
CA SER A 100 1.15 16.62 -4.12
C SER A 100 0.88 17.57 -2.96
N GLN A 101 0.68 17.06 -1.75
CA GLN A 101 0.49 17.83 -0.53
C GLN A 101 1.83 18.22 0.13
N ALA A 102 2.92 18.20 -0.62
CA ALA A 102 4.28 18.51 -0.18
C ALA A 102 4.83 17.52 0.86
N GLU A 103 4.27 16.32 0.93
CA GLU A 103 4.77 15.26 1.79
C GLU A 103 5.87 14.48 1.08
N LYS A 104 6.87 14.05 1.86
CA LYS A 104 7.90 13.13 1.36
C LYS A 104 7.33 11.73 1.45
N VAL A 105 6.97 11.15 0.32
CA VAL A 105 6.34 9.84 0.25
C VAL A 105 7.18 8.91 -0.61
N GLU A 106 7.46 7.71 -0.08
CA GLU A 106 8.06 6.62 -0.83
C GLU A 106 7.09 5.44 -0.83
N LEU A 107 7.00 4.75 -1.96
CA LEU A 107 6.14 3.58 -2.09
C LEU A 107 6.90 2.32 -1.71
N ALA A 108 6.32 1.52 -0.82
CA ALA A 108 6.78 0.17 -0.53
C ALA A 108 5.78 -0.83 -1.11
N SER A 109 6.24 -1.70 -2.00
CA SER A 109 5.41 -2.71 -2.64
C SER A 109 6.26 -3.90 -3.04
N TYR A 110 5.67 -5.08 -3.01
CA TYR A 110 6.27 -6.30 -3.56
C TYR A 110 5.79 -6.59 -4.99
N ASP A 111 4.86 -5.78 -5.51
CA ASP A 111 4.34 -5.94 -6.85
C ASP A 111 5.22 -5.15 -7.84
N GLU A 112 5.92 -5.87 -8.73
CA GLU A 112 6.83 -5.25 -9.69
C GLU A 112 6.12 -4.31 -10.66
N ARG A 113 4.88 -4.60 -11.03
CA ARG A 113 4.08 -3.74 -11.90
C ARG A 113 3.75 -2.42 -11.21
N GLN A 114 3.43 -2.49 -9.92
CA GLN A 114 3.17 -1.32 -9.10
C GLN A 114 4.41 -0.44 -8.99
N LEU A 115 5.56 -1.06 -8.75
CA LEU A 115 6.84 -0.35 -8.67
C LEU A 115 7.21 0.32 -9.99
N ALA A 116 7.02 -0.37 -11.11
CA ALA A 116 7.28 0.19 -12.43
C ALA A 116 6.38 1.40 -12.72
N ALA A 117 5.11 1.29 -12.39
CA ALA A 117 4.17 2.40 -12.55
C ALA A 117 4.52 3.58 -11.65
N ALA A 118 4.95 3.31 -10.42
CA ALA A 118 5.40 4.35 -9.49
C ALA A 118 6.60 5.11 -10.03
N GLU A 119 7.60 4.40 -10.56
CA GLU A 119 8.77 5.03 -11.17
C GLU A 119 8.38 5.91 -12.35
N ALA A 120 7.49 5.42 -13.21
CA ALA A 120 7.02 6.17 -14.37
C ALA A 120 6.25 7.45 -13.96
N LEU A 121 5.64 7.46 -12.78
CA LEU A 121 4.96 8.62 -12.21
C LEU A 121 5.89 9.57 -11.46
N GLY A 122 7.17 9.22 -11.32
CA GLY A 122 8.10 10.00 -10.52
C GLY A 122 7.90 9.84 -9.01
N LEU A 123 7.23 8.76 -8.59
CA LEU A 123 7.01 8.46 -7.18
C LEU A 123 8.18 7.62 -6.67
N PRO A 124 8.94 8.10 -5.66
CA PRO A 124 10.07 7.33 -5.13
C PRO A 124 9.65 5.99 -4.55
N VAL A 125 10.53 5.02 -4.66
CA VAL A 125 10.34 3.66 -4.12
C VAL A 125 11.21 3.48 -2.90
N TRP A 126 10.64 2.89 -1.85
CA TRP A 126 11.38 2.57 -0.62
C TRP A 126 12.28 1.36 -0.88
N GLN A 127 13.57 1.63 -1.08
CA GLN A 127 14.55 0.64 -1.52
C GLN A 127 14.81 -0.52 -0.54
N PRO A 128 14.80 -0.30 0.81
CA PRO A 128 15.08 -1.39 1.74
C PRO A 128 14.19 -2.62 1.59
N LEU A 129 13.01 -2.49 0.99
CA LEU A 129 12.10 -3.62 0.78
C LEU A 129 12.66 -4.65 -0.20
N SER A 130 13.49 -4.22 -1.14
CA SER A 130 14.09 -5.08 -2.16
C SER A 130 15.41 -5.73 -1.74
N GLU A 131 15.87 -5.43 -0.54
CA GLU A 131 17.11 -5.98 0.00
C GLU A 131 16.95 -7.40 0.54
#